data_f2d10f872a88f236ee4e04a58785266f
#
_entry.id   f2d10f872a88f236ee4e04a58785266f
#
_cell.length_a   1.000
_cell.length_b   1.000
_cell.length_c   1.000
_cell.angle_alpha   90.00
_cell.angle_beta   90.00
_cell.angle_gamma   90.00
#
_symmetry.space_group_name_H-M   'P 1'
#
loop_
_entity.id
_entity.type
_entity.pdbx_description
1 polymer ?
#
loop_
_entity_poly.entity_id
_entity_poly.type
_entity_poly.pdbx_seq_one_letter_code
_entity_poly.pdbx_strand_id
1 'polypeptide(L)'
;MSYVKDIICWKSGASVTDGTPAICEPGDFPEVHYDLSRLAKEFDRDKLSHGPSSLWRYLPLLPVDDPDNAATLGEGWTPIVQTPALGKALGSPQLVIKDEGRNPSGTFKDRGACVAATRLRELGIKTIVHNSSGNAGGAWGMYAKRAGLNCVNLLPNDVLPASLCQSVYSGADTILLDGEWKHSGPMVAEAVQKMGWFNVGTFKEPHRLEGKKTMGLEIAEQLGWTLPDVIVYPTGGGLGAVAIYKAFRELMTLGWLPKGPLPKLIVTQYAGCAPVVKAFEAGVDHADLWEDLDVPPGGLKSTRPPGDQALLKIIKETNGAAISVTTEDAIAATTQAIDLEGLFPCPEVGTSIEGLRKALAQGMVTSDEKALIMSTGSGLKSVPVFPTPKFRTVEAGGSLSP
;
A
#
# COMPACT_ATOMS: atom_id res chain seq x y z
N MET A 1 3.07 8.24 25.60
CA MET A 1 3.52 6.86 25.96
C MET A 1 3.03 5.90 24.92
N SER A 2 3.89 5.12 24.33
CA SER A 2 3.54 4.08 23.35
C SER A 2 2.85 2.90 24.03
N TYR A 3 1.90 2.26 23.33
CA TYR A 3 1.28 1.00 23.76
C TYR A 3 1.95 -0.22 23.10
N VAL A 4 3.10 -0.05 22.49
CA VAL A 4 3.90 -1.16 21.96
C VAL A 4 4.28 -2.10 23.10
N LYS A 5 4.00 -3.39 22.91
CA LYS A 5 4.31 -4.46 23.85
C LYS A 5 5.60 -5.17 23.47
N ASP A 6 5.66 -5.63 22.24
CA ASP A 6 6.80 -6.36 21.67
C ASP A 6 6.82 -6.27 20.15
N ILE A 7 7.92 -6.69 19.55
CA ILE A 7 8.06 -6.92 18.11
C ILE A 7 8.46 -8.37 17.94
N ILE A 8 7.71 -9.11 17.15
CA ILE A 8 7.98 -10.53 16.88
C ILE A 8 7.87 -10.83 15.39
N CYS A 9 8.48 -11.90 14.95
CA CYS A 9 8.26 -12.44 13.62
C CYS A 9 6.84 -13.03 13.54
N TRP A 10 6.07 -12.64 12.54
CA TRP A 10 4.64 -12.95 12.36
C TRP A 10 4.31 -14.46 12.42
N LYS A 11 5.17 -15.30 11.83
CA LYS A 11 4.95 -16.74 11.71
C LYS A 11 5.60 -17.53 12.84
N SER A 12 6.88 -17.26 13.11
CA SER A 12 7.68 -18.02 14.09
C SER A 12 7.48 -17.56 15.53
N GLY A 13 7.00 -16.32 15.75
CA GLY A 13 6.91 -15.71 17.07
C GLY A 13 8.28 -15.34 17.67
N ALA A 14 9.36 -15.44 16.91
CA ALA A 14 10.69 -15.07 17.38
C ALA A 14 10.77 -13.57 17.71
N SER A 15 11.36 -13.23 18.85
CA SER A 15 11.50 -11.83 19.29
C SER A 15 12.45 -11.06 18.39
N VAL A 16 12.10 -9.81 18.10
CA VAL A 16 12.89 -8.87 17.29
C VAL A 16 13.21 -7.65 18.14
N THR A 17 14.49 -7.27 18.20
CA THR A 17 14.90 -6.04 18.86
C THR A 17 14.65 -4.85 17.96
N ASP A 18 13.93 -3.84 18.45
CA ASP A 18 13.65 -2.62 17.69
C ASP A 18 14.94 -1.87 17.33
N GLY A 19 14.99 -1.32 16.11
CA GLY A 19 16.16 -0.63 15.57
C GLY A 19 17.31 -1.54 15.13
N THR A 20 17.14 -2.86 15.19
CA THR A 20 18.10 -3.81 14.62
C THR A 20 17.53 -4.45 13.34
N PRO A 21 18.37 -4.87 12.38
CA PRO A 21 17.91 -5.66 11.26
C PRO A 21 17.15 -6.91 11.75
N ALA A 22 15.88 -7.03 11.35
CA ALA A 22 15.09 -8.21 11.72
C ALA A 22 15.61 -9.45 10.98
N ILE A 23 15.89 -10.50 11.76
CA ILE A 23 16.30 -11.82 11.24
C ILE A 23 15.09 -12.75 11.38
N CYS A 24 14.10 -12.58 10.51
CA CYS A 24 12.99 -13.51 10.36
C CYS A 24 13.30 -14.52 9.27
N GLU A 25 12.78 -15.74 9.38
CA GLU A 25 12.92 -16.81 8.39
C GLU A 25 12.32 -16.37 7.01
N PRO A 26 12.72 -17.00 5.91
CA PRO A 26 12.11 -16.75 4.60
C PRO A 26 10.58 -16.92 4.65
N GLY A 27 9.83 -15.94 4.12
CA GLY A 27 8.37 -15.92 4.17
C GLY A 27 7.77 -15.47 5.50
N ASP A 28 8.61 -15.04 6.44
CA ASP A 28 8.25 -14.44 7.73
C ASP A 28 8.69 -12.96 7.76
N PHE A 29 8.13 -12.15 8.66
CA PHE A 29 8.43 -10.73 8.77
C PHE A 29 8.17 -10.19 10.18
N PRO A 30 8.87 -9.11 10.58
CA PRO A 30 8.68 -8.49 11.88
C PRO A 30 7.35 -7.73 11.94
N GLU A 31 6.62 -7.90 13.05
CA GLU A 31 5.34 -7.28 13.33
C GLU A 31 5.34 -6.65 14.72
N VAL A 32 4.83 -5.41 14.85
CA VAL A 32 4.64 -4.73 16.14
C VAL A 32 3.36 -5.23 16.79
N HIS A 33 3.43 -5.60 18.05
CA HIS A 33 2.28 -5.95 18.88
C HIS A 33 2.03 -4.88 19.94
N TYR A 34 0.77 -4.62 20.21
CA TYR A 34 0.32 -3.62 21.18
C TYR A 34 -0.33 -4.25 22.40
N ASP A 35 -0.19 -3.63 23.55
CA ASP A 35 -1.03 -3.93 24.71
C ASP A 35 -2.42 -3.33 24.50
N LEU A 36 -3.22 -4.01 23.67
CA LEU A 36 -4.59 -3.58 23.35
C LEU A 36 -5.51 -3.59 24.58
N SER A 37 -5.22 -4.45 25.57
CA SER A 37 -6.00 -4.50 26.80
C SER A 37 -5.81 -3.26 27.66
N ARG A 38 -4.59 -2.75 27.72
CA ARG A 38 -4.26 -1.49 28.36
C ARG A 38 -4.82 -0.32 27.58
N LEU A 39 -4.64 -0.30 26.27
CA LEU A 39 -5.16 0.77 25.40
C LEU A 39 -6.66 0.90 25.51
N ALA A 40 -7.41 -0.22 25.50
CA ALA A 40 -8.88 -0.21 25.65
C ALA A 40 -9.37 0.41 26.96
N LYS A 41 -8.55 0.39 28.03
CA LYS A 41 -8.88 0.98 29.33
C LYS A 41 -8.52 2.45 29.43
N GLU A 42 -7.40 2.84 28.81
CA GLU A 42 -6.80 4.17 28.96
C GLU A 42 -7.21 5.17 27.88
N PHE A 43 -7.63 4.67 26.72
CA PHE A 43 -7.93 5.51 25.56
C PHE A 43 -9.39 5.34 25.08
N ASP A 44 -10.11 6.44 25.05
CA ASP A 44 -11.46 6.51 24.51
C ASP A 44 -11.42 6.73 23.01
N ARG A 45 -12.06 5.83 22.25
CA ARG A 45 -12.20 5.90 20.79
C ARG A 45 -12.75 7.25 20.31
N ASP A 46 -13.71 7.83 21.02
CA ASP A 46 -14.38 9.05 20.57
C ASP A 46 -13.44 10.27 20.56
N LYS A 47 -12.30 10.20 21.28
CA LYS A 47 -11.23 11.20 21.21
C LYS A 47 -10.56 11.27 19.84
N LEU A 48 -10.64 10.22 19.03
CA LEU A 48 -10.09 10.22 17.65
C LEU A 48 -10.75 11.30 16.80
N SER A 49 -12.04 11.57 16.98
CA SER A 49 -12.78 12.59 16.23
C SER A 49 -12.22 14.00 16.39
N HIS A 50 -11.51 14.27 17.48
CA HIS A 50 -10.83 15.54 17.78
C HIS A 50 -9.35 15.56 17.35
N GLY A 51 -8.85 14.46 16.83
CA GLY A 51 -7.49 14.34 16.33
C GLY A 51 -7.25 15.09 15.00
N PRO A 52 -6.00 15.19 14.55
CA PRO A 52 -5.68 15.85 13.28
C PRO A 52 -6.29 15.10 12.08
N SER A 53 -6.56 15.82 10.98
CA SER A 53 -6.97 15.22 9.70
C SER A 53 -5.76 14.61 8.97
N SER A 54 -5.10 13.65 9.63
CA SER A 54 -3.94 12.90 9.13
C SER A 54 -3.88 11.55 9.83
N LEU A 55 -2.97 10.67 9.40
CA LEU A 55 -2.79 9.36 10.06
C LEU A 55 -2.35 9.48 11.53
N TRP A 56 -1.78 10.61 11.93
CA TRP A 56 -1.30 10.87 13.30
C TRP A 56 -2.42 10.96 14.35
N ARG A 57 -3.68 11.02 13.92
CA ARG A 57 -4.85 10.87 14.82
C ARG A 57 -4.85 9.51 15.52
N TYR A 58 -4.23 8.49 14.92
CA TYR A 58 -4.11 7.13 15.46
C TYR A 58 -2.82 6.89 16.25
N LEU A 59 -2.17 7.94 16.75
CA LEU A 59 -0.91 7.84 17.50
C LEU A 59 -0.91 6.74 18.58
N PRO A 60 -2.00 6.49 19.35
CA PRO A 60 -2.02 5.40 20.33
C PRO A 60 -1.81 3.99 19.73
N LEU A 61 -2.06 3.83 18.44
CA LEU A 61 -1.89 2.59 17.67
C LEU A 61 -0.66 2.64 16.75
N LEU A 62 0.27 3.57 16.99
CA LEU A 62 1.51 3.70 16.21
C LEU A 62 2.74 3.48 17.10
N PRO A 63 3.84 2.95 16.55
CA PRO A 63 5.08 2.66 17.28
C PRO A 63 5.97 3.91 17.36
N VAL A 64 5.44 5.01 17.84
CA VAL A 64 6.12 6.30 18.00
C VAL A 64 6.01 6.74 19.44
N ASP A 65 7.14 7.12 20.04
CA ASP A 65 7.19 7.47 21.45
C ASP A 65 6.85 8.95 21.69
N ASP A 66 7.32 9.82 20.80
CA ASP A 66 7.14 11.27 20.90
C ASP A 66 6.49 11.83 19.60
N PRO A 67 5.25 12.34 19.68
CA PRO A 67 4.55 12.91 18.54
C PRO A 67 5.26 14.14 17.94
N ASP A 68 6.07 14.87 18.72
CA ASP A 68 6.82 16.03 18.23
C ASP A 68 7.96 15.63 17.27
N ASN A 69 8.31 14.35 17.26
CA ASN A 69 9.24 13.77 16.30
C ASN A 69 8.60 13.42 14.94
N ALA A 70 7.30 13.59 14.77
CA ALA A 70 6.60 13.17 13.57
C ALA A 70 7.18 13.79 12.27
N ALA A 71 7.69 12.93 11.42
CA ALA A 71 8.17 13.31 10.09
C ALA A 71 6.99 13.48 9.12
N THR A 72 6.04 14.34 9.47
CA THR A 72 4.77 14.49 8.74
C THR A 72 4.85 15.51 7.60
N LEU A 73 4.10 15.24 6.53
CA LEU A 73 3.76 16.13 5.42
C LEU A 73 2.23 16.27 5.26
N GLY A 74 1.44 15.81 6.25
CA GLY A 74 -0.02 15.84 6.23
C GLY A 74 -0.66 14.61 5.58
N GLU A 75 0.06 13.49 5.50
CA GLU A 75 -0.39 12.22 4.95
C GLU A 75 -1.52 11.56 5.77
N GLY A 76 -2.32 10.77 5.09
CA GLY A 76 -3.46 10.07 5.67
C GLY A 76 -4.75 10.87 5.63
N TRP A 77 -5.78 10.34 6.33
CA TRP A 77 -7.15 10.86 6.30
C TRP A 77 -7.66 11.07 4.86
N THR A 78 -7.27 10.18 3.96
CA THR A 78 -7.65 10.24 2.56
C THR A 78 -9.14 9.95 2.38
N PRO A 79 -9.81 10.53 1.36
CA PRO A 79 -11.25 10.38 1.24
C PRO A 79 -11.67 8.97 0.80
N ILE A 80 -12.86 8.57 1.25
CA ILE A 80 -13.65 7.52 0.62
C ILE A 80 -14.64 8.22 -0.33
N VAL A 81 -14.46 7.98 -1.62
CA VAL A 81 -15.23 8.62 -2.69
C VAL A 81 -16.36 7.69 -3.13
N GLN A 82 -17.59 8.23 -3.21
CA GLN A 82 -18.72 7.55 -3.81
C GLN A 82 -18.56 7.49 -5.32
N THR A 83 -18.84 6.35 -5.94
CA THR A 83 -18.67 6.13 -7.36
C THR A 83 -19.93 5.55 -8.01
N PRO A 84 -21.05 6.32 -8.02
CA PRO A 84 -22.37 5.80 -8.43
C PRO A 84 -22.44 5.41 -9.91
N ALA A 85 -21.77 6.14 -10.80
CA ALA A 85 -21.79 5.84 -12.22
C ALA A 85 -20.95 4.59 -12.54
N LEU A 86 -19.76 4.49 -11.96
CA LEU A 86 -18.89 3.31 -12.08
C LEU A 86 -19.55 2.09 -11.41
N GLY A 87 -20.11 2.27 -10.21
CA GLY A 87 -20.81 1.21 -9.49
C GLY A 87 -21.98 0.64 -10.30
N LYS A 88 -22.79 1.51 -10.92
CA LYS A 88 -23.86 1.10 -11.84
C LYS A 88 -23.32 0.32 -13.05
N ALA A 89 -22.25 0.82 -13.67
CA ALA A 89 -21.65 0.19 -14.84
C ALA A 89 -21.06 -1.20 -14.54
N LEU A 90 -20.58 -1.41 -13.30
CA LEU A 90 -20.04 -2.70 -12.84
C LEU A 90 -21.11 -3.66 -12.28
N GLY A 91 -22.32 -3.16 -11.97
CA GLY A 91 -23.33 -3.95 -11.24
C GLY A 91 -23.07 -4.05 -9.75
N SER A 92 -22.32 -3.10 -9.15
CA SER A 92 -22.03 -2.96 -7.72
C SER A 92 -22.45 -1.58 -7.23
N PRO A 93 -23.74 -1.32 -7.00
CA PRO A 93 -24.28 0.02 -6.74
C PRO A 93 -23.77 0.65 -5.44
N GLN A 94 -23.23 -0.14 -4.53
CA GLN A 94 -22.63 0.32 -3.26
C GLN A 94 -21.09 0.46 -3.33
N LEU A 95 -20.53 0.55 -4.55
CA LEU A 95 -19.09 0.71 -4.76
C LEU A 95 -18.60 2.06 -4.23
N VAL A 96 -17.50 2.00 -3.46
CA VAL A 96 -16.75 3.18 -3.03
C VAL A 96 -15.25 2.98 -3.30
N ILE A 97 -14.53 4.10 -3.41
CA ILE A 97 -13.08 4.10 -3.63
C ILE A 97 -12.37 4.83 -2.51
N LYS A 98 -11.42 4.19 -1.84
CA LYS A 98 -10.49 4.85 -0.91
C LYS A 98 -9.33 5.43 -1.71
N ASP A 99 -9.27 6.77 -1.84
CA ASP A 99 -8.34 7.45 -2.74
C ASP A 99 -7.02 7.83 -2.06
N GLU A 100 -6.07 6.90 -2.04
CA GLU A 100 -4.71 7.11 -1.54
C GLU A 100 -3.82 7.99 -2.45
N GLY A 101 -4.30 8.34 -3.63
CA GLY A 101 -3.65 9.30 -4.52
C GLY A 101 -3.58 10.73 -3.95
N ARG A 102 -4.31 11.00 -2.87
CA ARG A 102 -4.32 12.29 -2.16
C ARG A 102 -3.17 12.47 -1.18
N ASN A 103 -2.38 11.45 -0.92
CA ASN A 103 -1.18 11.59 -0.09
C ASN A 103 -0.13 12.51 -0.76
N PRO A 104 0.79 13.13 0.01
CA PRO A 104 1.79 14.08 -0.49
C PRO A 104 2.66 13.58 -1.65
N SER A 105 3.08 12.29 -1.64
CA SER A 105 3.81 11.71 -2.78
C SER A 105 2.90 11.29 -3.93
N GLY A 106 1.58 11.37 -3.77
CA GLY A 106 0.59 10.85 -4.70
C GLY A 106 0.34 9.36 -4.53
N THR A 107 0.75 8.72 -3.44
CA THR A 107 0.54 7.28 -3.20
C THR A 107 0.43 6.92 -1.72
N PHE A 108 -0.18 5.76 -1.42
CA PHE A 108 -0.27 5.18 -0.07
C PHE A 108 1.10 4.86 0.58
N LYS A 109 2.21 4.96 -0.17
CA LYS A 109 3.56 4.68 0.33
C LYS A 109 3.96 5.64 1.46
N ASP A 110 3.43 6.84 1.46
CA ASP A 110 3.65 7.90 2.44
C ASP A 110 3.39 7.42 3.86
N ARG A 111 2.28 6.71 4.06
CA ARG A 111 1.88 6.20 5.37
C ARG A 111 2.95 5.37 6.06
N GLY A 112 3.51 4.41 5.32
CA GLY A 112 4.58 3.57 5.84
C GLY A 112 5.90 4.32 5.97
N ALA A 113 6.23 5.20 5.03
CA ALA A 113 7.48 5.94 5.05
C ALA A 113 7.52 6.95 6.21
N CYS A 114 6.42 7.69 6.48
CA CYS A 114 6.41 8.68 7.55
C CYS A 114 6.52 8.06 8.95
N VAL A 115 5.74 7.02 9.25
CA VAL A 115 5.78 6.37 10.57
C VAL A 115 7.13 5.69 10.79
N ALA A 116 7.63 4.96 9.80
CA ALA A 116 8.92 4.31 9.91
C ALA A 116 10.07 5.31 9.99
N ALA A 117 10.10 6.36 9.18
CA ALA A 117 11.14 7.39 9.26
C ALA A 117 11.14 8.11 10.62
N THR A 118 9.96 8.39 11.18
CA THR A 118 9.81 8.94 12.54
C THR A 118 10.44 8.01 13.56
N ARG A 119 10.05 6.73 13.55
CA ARG A 119 10.58 5.75 14.53
C ARG A 119 12.07 5.52 14.38
N LEU A 120 12.58 5.39 13.16
CA LEU A 120 14.00 5.21 12.90
C LEU A 120 14.84 6.41 13.37
N ARG A 121 14.30 7.64 13.26
CA ARG A 121 14.91 8.82 13.88
C ARG A 121 14.99 8.71 15.40
N GLU A 122 13.91 8.28 16.08
CA GLU A 122 13.89 8.06 17.53
C GLU A 122 14.93 7.02 17.97
N LEU A 123 15.10 5.98 17.18
CA LEU A 123 16.08 4.91 17.39
C LEU A 123 17.53 5.33 17.06
N GLY A 124 17.73 6.56 16.58
CA GLY A 124 19.06 7.09 16.26
C GLY A 124 19.69 6.56 14.98
N ILE A 125 18.92 5.88 14.12
CA ILE A 125 19.37 5.44 12.80
C ILE A 125 19.74 6.68 11.97
N LYS A 126 20.81 6.57 11.18
CA LYS A 126 21.33 7.70 10.39
C LYS A 126 21.12 7.51 8.89
N THR A 127 21.28 6.29 8.40
CA THR A 127 21.22 5.99 6.96
C THR A 127 20.34 4.79 6.71
N ILE A 128 19.39 4.97 5.80
CA ILE A 128 18.47 3.93 5.33
C ILE A 128 18.77 3.59 3.89
N VAL A 129 18.50 2.33 3.51
CA VAL A 129 18.65 1.84 2.13
C VAL A 129 17.51 0.93 1.76
N HIS A 130 17.06 1.01 0.52
CA HIS A 130 16.16 0.00 -0.03
C HIS A 130 16.17 -0.02 -1.57
N ASN A 131 15.65 -1.12 -2.12
CA ASN A 131 15.27 -1.22 -3.52
C ASN A 131 13.76 -0.98 -3.69
N SER A 132 13.38 -0.30 -4.76
CA SER A 132 11.99 0.05 -5.04
C SER A 132 11.73 0.16 -6.55
N SER A 133 10.55 -0.28 -7.01
CA SER A 133 10.10 -0.05 -8.39
C SER A 133 9.72 1.41 -8.70
N GLY A 134 9.82 2.33 -7.72
CA GLY A 134 9.61 3.77 -7.90
C GLY A 134 8.84 4.45 -6.75
N ASN A 135 7.55 4.16 -6.60
CA ASN A 135 6.69 4.89 -5.66
C ASN A 135 7.17 4.90 -4.20
N ALA A 136 7.76 3.80 -3.72
CA ALA A 136 8.34 3.80 -2.37
C ALA A 136 9.63 4.62 -2.32
N GLY A 137 10.46 4.61 -3.38
CA GLY A 137 11.67 5.45 -3.46
C GLY A 137 11.34 6.93 -3.33
N GLY A 138 10.35 7.42 -4.08
CA GLY A 138 9.88 8.80 -3.97
C GLY A 138 9.40 9.15 -2.55
N ALA A 139 8.53 8.33 -1.97
CA ALA A 139 8.04 8.55 -0.60
C ALA A 139 9.18 8.53 0.43
N TRP A 140 10.05 7.53 0.40
CA TRP A 140 11.19 7.45 1.33
C TRP A 140 12.14 8.64 1.21
N GLY A 141 12.44 9.12 -0.01
CA GLY A 141 13.24 10.34 -0.19
C GLY A 141 12.64 11.53 0.57
N MET A 142 11.34 11.77 0.40
CA MET A 142 10.63 12.87 1.04
C MET A 142 10.62 12.75 2.59
N TYR A 143 10.22 11.58 3.10
CA TYR A 143 10.07 11.39 4.56
C TYR A 143 11.41 11.21 5.29
N ALA A 144 12.41 10.60 4.66
CA ALA A 144 13.77 10.56 5.18
C ALA A 144 14.35 11.98 5.33
N LYS A 145 14.18 12.83 4.32
CA LYS A 145 14.57 14.25 4.40
C LYS A 145 13.88 14.95 5.57
N ARG A 146 12.57 14.74 5.73
CA ARG A 146 11.79 15.32 6.82
C ARG A 146 12.24 14.84 8.20
N ALA A 147 12.64 13.57 8.30
CA ALA A 147 13.17 12.96 9.53
C ALA A 147 14.66 13.27 9.80
N GLY A 148 15.38 13.86 8.85
CA GLY A 148 16.82 14.09 8.97
C GLY A 148 17.66 12.82 8.80
N LEU A 149 17.16 11.84 8.03
CA LEU A 149 17.86 10.60 7.69
C LEU A 149 18.52 10.72 6.31
N ASN A 150 19.67 10.08 6.14
CA ASN A 150 20.23 9.82 4.81
C ASN A 150 19.45 8.68 4.17
N CYS A 151 19.07 8.84 2.90
CA CYS A 151 18.30 7.84 2.15
C CYS A 151 19.05 7.42 0.90
N VAL A 152 19.27 6.12 0.73
CA VAL A 152 19.86 5.53 -0.46
C VAL A 152 18.80 4.69 -1.17
N ASN A 153 18.43 5.07 -2.38
CA ASN A 153 17.41 4.41 -3.19
C ASN A 153 18.03 3.72 -4.40
N LEU A 154 17.84 2.40 -4.51
CA LEU A 154 18.12 1.65 -5.72
C LEU A 154 16.81 1.49 -6.52
N LEU A 155 16.74 2.08 -7.72
CA LEU A 155 15.57 2.10 -8.59
C LEU A 155 15.90 1.44 -9.93
N PRO A 156 14.91 0.87 -10.65
CA PRO A 156 15.14 0.33 -11.99
C PRO A 156 15.27 1.44 -13.05
N ASN A 157 15.91 1.17 -14.17
CA ASN A 157 16.08 2.13 -15.26
C ASN A 157 14.75 2.60 -15.88
N ASP A 158 13.69 1.80 -15.80
CA ASP A 158 12.34 2.13 -16.30
C ASP A 158 11.47 2.81 -15.25
N VAL A 159 12.04 3.32 -14.15
CA VAL A 159 11.29 4.03 -13.13
C VAL A 159 10.54 5.23 -13.71
N LEU A 160 9.28 5.38 -13.31
CA LEU A 160 8.45 6.50 -13.75
C LEU A 160 9.04 7.86 -13.36
N PRO A 161 9.05 8.86 -14.28
CA PRO A 161 9.70 10.16 -14.07
C PRO A 161 9.28 10.86 -12.77
N ALA A 162 8.00 10.84 -12.42
CA ALA A 162 7.51 11.47 -11.20
C ALA A 162 8.13 10.86 -9.93
N SER A 163 8.30 9.54 -9.89
CA SER A 163 8.92 8.85 -8.76
C SER A 163 10.42 9.09 -8.68
N LEU A 164 11.10 9.12 -9.83
CA LEU A 164 12.51 9.46 -9.93
C LEU A 164 12.76 10.90 -9.44
N CYS A 165 12.00 11.87 -9.94
CA CYS A 165 12.11 13.26 -9.53
C CYS A 165 11.89 13.42 -8.01
N GLN A 166 10.86 12.77 -7.44
CA GLN A 166 10.63 12.82 -6.01
C GLN A 166 11.80 12.27 -5.20
N SER A 167 12.42 11.17 -5.65
CA SER A 167 13.60 10.60 -5.00
C SER A 167 14.79 11.57 -5.04
N VAL A 168 15.16 12.02 -6.23
CA VAL A 168 16.34 12.87 -6.46
C VAL A 168 16.19 14.23 -5.80
N TYR A 169 15.08 14.95 -6.05
CA TYR A 169 14.89 16.31 -5.53
C TYR A 169 14.63 16.37 -4.02
N SER A 170 14.23 15.25 -3.41
CA SER A 170 14.20 15.14 -1.96
C SER A 170 15.60 14.97 -1.34
N GLY A 171 16.63 14.82 -2.16
CA GLY A 171 18.01 14.66 -1.70
C GLY A 171 18.39 13.24 -1.30
N ALA A 172 17.63 12.25 -1.74
CA ALA A 172 18.06 10.85 -1.62
C ALA A 172 19.20 10.56 -2.61
N ASP A 173 20.21 9.81 -2.16
CA ASP A 173 21.19 9.19 -3.04
C ASP A 173 20.48 8.14 -3.88
N THR A 174 20.22 8.49 -5.14
CA THR A 174 19.37 7.70 -6.04
C THR A 174 20.22 7.02 -7.10
N ILE A 175 20.24 5.71 -7.05
CA ILE A 175 21.04 4.85 -7.95
C ILE A 175 20.05 4.14 -8.88
N LEU A 176 20.30 4.22 -10.19
CA LEU A 176 19.56 3.43 -11.17
C LEU A 176 20.30 2.12 -11.43
N LEU A 177 19.57 1.01 -11.35
CA LEU A 177 20.10 -0.30 -11.66
C LEU A 177 20.10 -0.50 -13.18
N ASP A 178 21.28 -0.63 -13.73
CA ASP A 178 21.48 -1.06 -15.12
C ASP A 178 21.59 -2.59 -15.15
N GLY A 179 20.48 -3.26 -15.46
CA GLY A 179 20.40 -4.72 -15.47
C GLY A 179 19.10 -5.28 -14.92
N GLU A 180 19.09 -6.59 -14.68
CA GLU A 180 17.88 -7.29 -14.24
C GLU A 180 17.51 -6.96 -12.78
N TRP A 181 16.25 -6.63 -12.57
CA TRP A 181 15.74 -6.22 -11.25
C TRP A 181 15.93 -7.25 -10.14
N LYS A 182 16.03 -8.54 -10.47
CA LYS A 182 16.29 -9.62 -9.50
C LYS A 182 17.58 -9.42 -8.69
N HIS A 183 18.56 -8.69 -9.21
CA HIS A 183 19.84 -8.41 -8.53
C HIS A 183 19.74 -7.32 -7.47
N SER A 184 18.67 -6.52 -7.46
CA SER A 184 18.53 -5.38 -6.55
C SER A 184 18.51 -5.79 -5.06
N GLY A 185 17.84 -6.88 -4.72
CA GLY A 185 17.78 -7.39 -3.33
C GLY A 185 19.16 -7.79 -2.78
N PRO A 186 19.94 -8.66 -3.46
CA PRO A 186 21.30 -8.99 -3.06
C PRO A 186 22.22 -7.77 -2.92
N MET A 187 22.14 -6.78 -3.84
CA MET A 187 22.94 -5.54 -3.75
C MET A 187 22.62 -4.74 -2.47
N VAL A 188 21.34 -4.59 -2.13
CA VAL A 188 20.95 -3.93 -0.89
C VAL A 188 21.42 -4.72 0.33
N ALA A 189 21.32 -6.04 0.32
CA ALA A 189 21.82 -6.88 1.42
C ALA A 189 23.32 -6.74 1.63
N GLU A 190 24.10 -6.68 0.55
CA GLU A 190 25.54 -6.42 0.60
C GLU A 190 25.86 -5.03 1.17
N ALA A 191 25.13 -3.99 0.76
CA ALA A 191 25.30 -2.63 1.27
C ALA A 191 24.99 -2.56 2.79
N VAL A 192 23.94 -3.24 3.25
CA VAL A 192 23.62 -3.36 4.69
C VAL A 192 24.78 -3.99 5.46
N GLN A 193 25.33 -5.10 4.95
CA GLN A 193 26.43 -5.81 5.60
C GLN A 193 27.72 -4.98 5.66
N LYS A 194 28.06 -4.30 4.55
CA LYS A 194 29.33 -3.55 4.44
C LYS A 194 29.29 -2.17 5.07
N MET A 195 28.17 -1.48 4.98
CA MET A 195 28.03 -0.07 5.37
C MET A 195 27.29 0.13 6.69
N GLY A 196 26.66 -0.92 7.22
CA GLY A 196 25.83 -0.81 8.43
C GLY A 196 24.53 0.00 8.19
N TRP A 197 24.07 0.15 6.96
CA TRP A 197 22.84 0.87 6.64
C TRP A 197 21.60 0.07 7.04
N PHE A 198 20.53 0.75 7.39
CA PHE A 198 19.29 0.10 7.81
C PHE A 198 18.38 -0.18 6.61
N ASN A 199 17.99 -1.43 6.40
CA ASN A 199 17.14 -1.84 5.28
C ASN A 199 15.67 -1.54 5.56
N VAL A 200 15.10 -0.62 4.78
CA VAL A 200 13.67 -0.26 4.86
C VAL A 200 12.83 -0.86 3.72
N GLY A 201 13.29 -1.93 3.13
CA GLY A 201 12.56 -2.70 2.13
C GLY A 201 11.22 -3.25 2.64
N THR A 202 10.38 -3.70 1.72
CA THR A 202 9.05 -4.23 2.05
C THR A 202 9.18 -5.46 2.97
N PHE A 203 8.54 -5.42 4.15
CA PHE A 203 8.61 -6.44 5.21
C PHE A 203 10.01 -6.68 5.81
N LYS A 204 10.96 -5.76 5.59
CA LYS A 204 12.31 -5.85 6.18
C LYS A 204 12.43 -5.16 7.53
N GLU A 205 11.47 -4.30 7.86
CA GLU A 205 11.32 -3.61 9.13
C GLU A 205 9.83 -3.49 9.50
N PRO A 206 9.48 -3.40 10.80
CA PRO A 206 8.08 -3.52 11.23
C PRO A 206 7.25 -2.25 11.05
N HIS A 207 7.84 -1.07 11.11
CA HIS A 207 7.12 0.21 11.26
C HIS A 207 6.39 0.65 10.00
N ARG A 208 6.86 0.23 8.80
CA ARG A 208 6.13 0.47 7.54
C ARG A 208 4.75 -0.16 7.50
N LEU A 209 4.61 -1.34 8.11
CA LEU A 209 3.34 -2.01 8.23
C LEU A 209 2.40 -1.18 9.12
N GLU A 210 2.91 -0.68 10.24
CA GLU A 210 2.14 0.12 11.18
C GLU A 210 1.63 1.43 10.58
N GLY A 211 2.47 2.12 9.82
CA GLY A 211 2.01 3.31 9.09
C GLY A 211 0.90 2.98 8.09
N LYS A 212 1.00 1.87 7.36
CA LYS A 212 -0.04 1.44 6.41
C LYS A 212 -1.29 0.89 7.08
N LYS A 213 -1.19 0.39 8.29
CA LYS A 213 -2.33 -0.02 9.12
C LYS A 213 -3.36 1.08 9.25
N THR A 214 -2.93 2.35 9.23
CA THR A 214 -3.83 3.50 9.30
C THR A 214 -4.87 3.56 8.18
N MET A 215 -4.63 2.92 7.01
CA MET A 215 -5.68 2.77 5.99
C MET A 215 -6.90 2.01 6.52
N GLY A 216 -6.66 0.90 7.22
CA GLY A 216 -7.75 0.12 7.82
C GLY A 216 -8.43 0.85 8.98
N LEU A 217 -7.67 1.58 9.80
CA LEU A 217 -8.23 2.41 10.87
C LEU A 217 -9.15 3.49 10.30
N GLU A 218 -8.71 4.19 9.24
CA GLU A 218 -9.50 5.21 8.56
C GLU A 218 -10.74 4.64 7.88
N ILE A 219 -10.63 3.49 7.21
CA ILE A 219 -11.79 2.82 6.59
C ILE A 219 -12.87 2.56 7.65
N ALA A 220 -12.51 2.01 8.79
CA ALA A 220 -13.44 1.73 9.87
C ALA A 220 -14.08 3.03 10.43
N GLU A 221 -13.28 4.05 10.72
CA GLU A 221 -13.77 5.32 11.27
C GLU A 221 -14.66 6.07 10.27
N GLN A 222 -14.22 6.21 9.01
CA GLN A 222 -14.94 6.94 7.96
C GLN A 222 -16.25 6.25 7.53
N LEU A 223 -16.37 4.94 7.74
CA LEU A 223 -17.59 4.17 7.52
C LEU A 223 -18.46 4.06 8.79
N GLY A 224 -18.18 4.88 9.82
CA GLY A 224 -18.98 4.90 11.06
C GLY A 224 -18.75 3.67 11.94
N TRP A 225 -17.52 3.19 12.00
CA TRP A 225 -17.10 2.00 12.76
C TRP A 225 -17.79 0.70 12.27
N THR A 226 -17.95 0.64 10.97
CA THR A 226 -18.38 -0.56 10.24
C THR A 226 -17.36 -0.91 9.16
N LEU A 227 -17.46 -2.12 8.62
CA LEU A 227 -16.58 -2.55 7.53
C LEU A 227 -17.38 -2.70 6.23
N PRO A 228 -16.74 -2.56 5.05
CA PRO A 228 -17.33 -3.01 3.80
C PRO A 228 -17.43 -4.54 3.80
N ASP A 229 -18.20 -5.11 2.89
CA ASP A 229 -18.28 -6.57 2.72
C ASP A 229 -17.08 -7.11 1.93
N VAL A 230 -16.56 -6.27 1.03
CA VAL A 230 -15.48 -6.64 0.11
C VAL A 230 -14.44 -5.54 0.03
N ILE A 231 -13.16 -5.89 0.09
CA ILE A 231 -12.03 -5.01 -0.23
C ILE A 231 -11.31 -5.56 -1.46
N VAL A 232 -11.21 -4.75 -2.51
CA VAL A 232 -10.43 -5.07 -3.71
C VAL A 232 -9.12 -4.29 -3.67
N TYR A 233 -8.00 -5.02 -3.71
CA TYR A 233 -6.68 -4.46 -3.47
C TYR A 233 -5.67 -4.80 -4.57
N PRO A 234 -5.09 -3.79 -5.29
CA PRO A 234 -4.06 -4.03 -6.30
C PRO A 234 -2.74 -4.38 -5.60
N THR A 235 -2.22 -5.58 -5.84
CA THR A 235 -1.19 -6.18 -5.00
C THR A 235 0.13 -6.39 -5.71
N GLY A 236 1.19 -5.71 -5.21
CA GLY A 236 2.59 -6.08 -5.44
C GLY A 236 3.10 -6.95 -4.28
N GLY A 237 3.87 -6.37 -3.35
CA GLY A 237 4.45 -7.08 -2.20
C GLY A 237 3.50 -7.44 -1.05
N GLY A 238 2.22 -7.02 -1.07
CA GLY A 238 1.20 -7.43 -0.11
C GLY A 238 1.07 -6.61 1.17
N LEU A 239 2.06 -5.79 1.53
CA LEU A 239 2.14 -5.14 2.85
C LEU A 239 0.92 -4.27 3.18
N GLY A 240 0.31 -3.58 2.20
CA GLY A 240 -0.84 -2.72 2.44
C GLY A 240 -2.11 -3.51 2.80
N ALA A 241 -2.40 -4.60 2.10
CA ALA A 241 -3.53 -5.46 2.40
C ALA A 241 -3.36 -6.12 3.78
N VAL A 242 -2.17 -6.69 4.05
CA VAL A 242 -1.86 -7.27 5.38
C VAL A 242 -2.05 -6.26 6.50
N ALA A 243 -1.59 -5.01 6.31
CA ALA A 243 -1.73 -3.93 7.29
C ALA A 243 -3.21 -3.55 7.56
N ILE A 244 -4.05 -3.47 6.52
CA ILE A 244 -5.49 -3.20 6.67
C ILE A 244 -6.16 -4.30 7.51
N TYR A 245 -5.88 -5.56 7.24
CA TYR A 245 -6.48 -6.67 7.98
C TYR A 245 -5.94 -6.79 9.40
N LYS A 246 -4.69 -6.40 9.65
CA LYS A 246 -4.17 -6.21 11.00
C LYS A 246 -4.98 -5.16 11.76
N ALA A 247 -5.22 -3.99 11.16
CA ALA A 247 -6.03 -2.94 11.77
C ALA A 247 -7.41 -3.46 12.20
N PHE A 248 -8.10 -4.17 11.34
CA PHE A 248 -9.44 -4.70 11.65
C PHE A 248 -9.42 -5.67 12.82
N ARG A 249 -8.44 -6.57 12.90
CA ARG A 249 -8.28 -7.50 14.03
C ARG A 249 -7.98 -6.77 15.34
N GLU A 250 -7.13 -5.74 15.31
CA GLU A 250 -6.84 -4.89 16.46
C GLU A 250 -8.09 -4.14 16.92
N LEU A 251 -8.85 -3.54 15.99
CA LEU A 251 -10.09 -2.82 16.31
C LEU A 251 -11.18 -3.75 16.89
N MET A 252 -11.29 -4.97 16.40
CA MET A 252 -12.19 -5.98 16.99
C MET A 252 -11.74 -6.38 18.40
N THR A 253 -10.43 -6.49 18.63
CA THR A 253 -9.87 -6.81 19.94
C THR A 253 -10.10 -5.66 20.94
N LEU A 254 -10.02 -4.42 20.48
CA LEU A 254 -10.33 -3.22 21.27
C LEU A 254 -11.84 -3.07 21.56
N GLY A 255 -12.70 -3.83 20.88
CA GLY A 255 -14.15 -3.65 20.95
C GLY A 255 -14.66 -2.41 20.20
N TRP A 256 -13.83 -1.78 19.36
CA TRP A 256 -14.22 -0.63 18.54
C TRP A 256 -14.97 -1.05 17.27
N LEU A 257 -14.76 -2.27 16.83
CA LEU A 257 -15.56 -2.94 15.83
C LEU A 257 -16.29 -4.15 16.45
N PRO A 258 -17.51 -4.46 15.98
CA PRO A 258 -18.18 -5.69 16.39
C PRO A 258 -17.35 -6.92 15.97
N LYS A 259 -17.39 -7.96 16.81
CA LYS A 259 -16.83 -9.26 16.42
C LYS A 259 -17.68 -9.85 15.28
N GLY A 260 -17.03 -10.26 14.21
CA GLY A 260 -17.72 -10.81 13.05
C GLY A 260 -16.74 -11.21 11.95
N PRO A 261 -17.25 -11.57 10.78
CA PRO A 261 -16.41 -11.86 9.63
C PRO A 261 -15.65 -10.60 9.19
N LEU A 262 -14.43 -10.81 8.73
CA LEU A 262 -13.67 -9.76 8.03
C LEU A 262 -14.16 -9.62 6.58
N PRO A 263 -14.00 -8.46 5.94
CA PRO A 263 -14.32 -8.28 4.52
C PRO A 263 -13.64 -9.35 3.65
N LYS A 264 -14.32 -9.80 2.60
CA LYS A 264 -13.67 -10.62 1.57
C LYS A 264 -12.49 -9.84 0.99
N LEU A 265 -11.30 -10.43 0.93
CA LEU A 265 -10.15 -9.82 0.26
C LEU A 265 -10.06 -10.32 -1.17
N ILE A 266 -10.29 -9.43 -2.14
CA ILE A 266 -10.01 -9.69 -3.55
C ILE A 266 -8.66 -9.05 -3.89
N VAL A 267 -7.65 -9.87 -4.07
CA VAL A 267 -6.31 -9.45 -4.51
C VAL A 267 -6.28 -9.40 -6.03
N THR A 268 -5.72 -8.33 -6.59
CA THR A 268 -5.55 -8.22 -8.05
C THR A 268 -4.10 -7.98 -8.43
N GLN A 269 -3.67 -8.61 -9.53
CA GLN A 269 -2.34 -8.47 -10.11
C GLN A 269 -2.44 -8.35 -11.63
N TYR A 270 -1.43 -7.75 -12.27
CA TYR A 270 -1.30 -7.85 -13.72
C TYR A 270 -1.01 -9.29 -14.14
N ALA A 271 -1.61 -9.75 -15.23
CA ALA A 271 -1.40 -11.10 -15.76
C ALA A 271 0.08 -11.39 -16.07
N GLY A 272 0.85 -10.39 -16.48
CA GLY A 272 2.30 -10.49 -16.72
C GLY A 272 3.17 -10.51 -15.45
N CYS A 273 2.58 -10.41 -14.24
CA CYS A 273 3.25 -10.62 -12.96
C CYS A 273 2.22 -10.95 -11.88
N ALA A 274 1.76 -12.21 -11.82
CA ALA A 274 0.67 -12.65 -10.97
C ALA A 274 1.02 -13.84 -10.04
N PRO A 275 2.14 -13.78 -9.29
CA PRO A 275 2.59 -14.92 -8.48
C PRO A 275 1.61 -15.31 -7.37
N VAL A 276 0.91 -14.36 -6.75
CA VAL A 276 -0.11 -14.64 -5.71
C VAL A 276 -1.34 -15.29 -6.33
N VAL A 277 -1.77 -14.85 -7.52
CA VAL A 277 -2.90 -15.46 -8.24
C VAL A 277 -2.57 -16.90 -8.58
N LYS A 278 -1.39 -17.16 -9.16
CA LYS A 278 -0.93 -18.51 -9.50
C LYS A 278 -0.90 -19.44 -8.27
N ALA A 279 -0.39 -18.95 -7.14
CA ALA A 279 -0.35 -19.71 -5.89
C ALA A 279 -1.77 -20.01 -5.35
N PHE A 280 -2.66 -19.01 -5.41
CA PHE A 280 -4.06 -19.18 -5.00
C PHE A 280 -4.79 -20.22 -5.86
N GLU A 281 -4.66 -20.16 -7.18
CA GLU A 281 -5.26 -21.13 -8.12
C GLU A 281 -4.69 -22.53 -7.93
N ALA A 282 -3.41 -22.65 -7.60
CA ALA A 282 -2.76 -23.94 -7.27
C ALA A 282 -3.12 -24.47 -5.87
N GLY A 283 -3.79 -23.66 -5.02
CA GLY A 283 -4.16 -24.05 -3.65
C GLY A 283 -2.97 -24.17 -2.69
N VAL A 284 -1.82 -23.55 -3.03
CA VAL A 284 -0.61 -23.58 -2.18
C VAL A 284 -0.54 -22.34 -1.28
N ASP A 285 0.31 -22.38 -0.26
CA ASP A 285 0.43 -21.34 0.77
C ASP A 285 1.58 -20.34 0.55
N HIS A 286 2.30 -20.46 -0.56
CA HIS A 286 3.39 -19.58 -0.93
C HIS A 286 3.44 -19.36 -2.45
N ALA A 287 4.02 -18.26 -2.88
CA ALA A 287 4.19 -17.92 -4.27
C ALA A 287 5.62 -18.21 -4.76
N ASP A 288 5.73 -18.90 -5.88
CA ASP A 288 7.01 -19.08 -6.57
C ASP A 288 7.51 -17.78 -7.20
N LEU A 289 8.79 -17.76 -7.56
CA LEU A 289 9.39 -16.68 -8.33
C LEU A 289 8.69 -16.58 -9.70
N TRP A 290 8.27 -15.36 -10.06
CA TRP A 290 7.78 -15.06 -11.40
C TRP A 290 8.95 -14.73 -12.32
N GLU A 291 9.15 -15.51 -13.37
CA GLU A 291 10.30 -15.41 -14.26
C GLU A 291 10.09 -14.35 -15.35
N ASP A 292 8.96 -14.40 -16.06
CA ASP A 292 8.69 -13.61 -17.28
C ASP A 292 7.89 -12.34 -16.93
N LEU A 293 8.62 -11.30 -16.50
CA LEU A 293 8.00 -10.02 -16.11
C LEU A 293 7.56 -9.22 -17.33
N ASP A 294 6.24 -9.11 -17.54
CA ASP A 294 5.61 -8.31 -18.59
C ASP A 294 4.51 -7.41 -18.02
N VAL A 295 4.92 -6.31 -17.40
CA VAL A 295 4.01 -5.33 -16.80
C VAL A 295 4.53 -3.91 -17.04
N PRO A 296 3.65 -2.90 -17.08
CA PRO A 296 4.07 -1.51 -17.21
C PRO A 296 4.93 -1.06 -16.03
N PRO A 297 5.75 -0.01 -16.20
CA PRO A 297 6.43 0.64 -15.08
C PRO A 297 5.43 1.04 -14.01
N GLY A 298 5.69 0.70 -12.73
CA GLY A 298 4.76 1.01 -11.64
C GLY A 298 4.91 0.15 -10.40
N GLY A 299 3.84 0.08 -9.62
CA GLY A 299 3.84 -0.47 -8.27
C GLY A 299 3.67 -1.97 -8.14
N LEU A 300 3.26 -2.71 -9.17
CA LEU A 300 2.93 -4.13 -9.11
C LEU A 300 4.04 -5.07 -9.62
N LYS A 301 5.25 -4.58 -9.81
CA LYS A 301 6.44 -5.37 -10.18
C LYS A 301 6.99 -6.13 -8.96
N SER A 302 6.31 -7.16 -8.50
CA SER A 302 6.78 -7.98 -7.39
C SER A 302 6.84 -9.44 -7.80
N THR A 303 7.96 -9.83 -8.38
CA THR A 303 8.19 -11.20 -8.89
C THR A 303 8.24 -12.25 -7.78
N ARG A 304 8.54 -11.85 -6.55
CA ARG A 304 8.49 -12.67 -5.34
C ARG A 304 7.92 -11.84 -4.19
N PRO A 305 6.58 -11.79 -4.02
CA PRO A 305 5.94 -10.97 -3.01
C PRO A 305 6.35 -11.43 -1.60
N PRO A 306 6.98 -10.57 -0.79
CA PRO A 306 7.43 -11.00 0.54
C PRO A 306 6.29 -11.22 1.55
N GLY A 307 5.08 -10.80 1.24
CA GLY A 307 3.88 -10.99 2.06
C GLY A 307 2.92 -12.07 1.53
N ASP A 308 3.36 -12.91 0.61
CA ASP A 308 2.54 -13.91 -0.08
C ASP A 308 1.77 -14.83 0.87
N GLN A 309 2.47 -15.44 1.85
CA GLN A 309 1.86 -16.37 2.80
C GLN A 309 0.78 -15.69 3.66
N ALA A 310 1.04 -14.45 4.12
CA ALA A 310 0.06 -13.69 4.89
C ALA A 310 -1.15 -13.30 4.03
N LEU A 311 -0.94 -12.93 2.76
CA LEU A 311 -2.02 -12.65 1.81
C LEU A 311 -2.88 -13.88 1.55
N LEU A 312 -2.27 -15.00 1.18
CA LEU A 312 -2.98 -16.27 0.88
C LEU A 312 -3.78 -16.73 2.10
N LYS A 313 -3.21 -16.58 3.31
CA LYS A 313 -3.93 -16.84 4.55
C LYS A 313 -5.16 -15.95 4.72
N ILE A 314 -5.03 -14.64 4.51
CA ILE A 314 -6.15 -13.69 4.61
C ILE A 314 -7.22 -14.01 3.56
N ILE A 315 -6.84 -14.23 2.30
CA ILE A 315 -7.76 -14.59 1.22
C ILE A 315 -8.60 -15.83 1.64
N LYS A 316 -7.93 -16.88 2.14
CA LYS A 316 -8.60 -18.09 2.61
C LYS A 316 -9.53 -17.85 3.79
N GLU A 317 -9.08 -17.11 4.81
CA GLU A 317 -9.86 -16.80 6.03
C GLU A 317 -11.10 -15.95 5.74
N THR A 318 -11.07 -15.16 4.68
CA THR A 318 -12.16 -14.21 4.34
C THR A 318 -13.05 -14.69 3.19
N ASN A 319 -12.88 -15.92 2.70
CA ASN A 319 -13.52 -16.40 1.47
C ASN A 319 -13.31 -15.43 0.30
N GLY A 320 -12.12 -14.86 0.22
CA GLY A 320 -11.70 -13.95 -0.83
C GLY A 320 -11.20 -14.67 -2.08
N ALA A 321 -10.58 -13.92 -2.97
CA ALA A 321 -10.01 -14.45 -4.22
C ALA A 321 -8.74 -13.70 -4.64
N ALA A 322 -7.99 -14.29 -5.56
CA ALA A 322 -6.91 -13.61 -6.27
C ALA A 322 -7.19 -13.68 -7.78
N ILE A 323 -7.12 -12.53 -8.47
CA ILE A 323 -7.56 -12.39 -9.86
C ILE A 323 -6.48 -11.68 -10.66
N SER A 324 -6.12 -12.26 -11.81
CA SER A 324 -5.23 -11.63 -12.78
C SER A 324 -5.99 -10.80 -13.82
N VAL A 325 -5.40 -9.68 -14.22
CA VAL A 325 -5.95 -8.75 -15.18
C VAL A 325 -4.88 -8.37 -16.20
N THR A 326 -5.22 -8.33 -17.48
CA THR A 326 -4.27 -7.90 -18.52
C THR A 326 -3.95 -6.41 -18.36
N THR A 327 -2.84 -5.97 -18.90
CA THR A 327 -2.46 -4.55 -18.88
C THR A 327 -3.51 -3.70 -19.63
N GLU A 328 -3.98 -4.19 -20.76
CA GLU A 328 -4.98 -3.55 -21.61
C GLU A 328 -6.31 -3.37 -20.88
N ASP A 329 -6.80 -4.43 -20.22
CA ASP A 329 -8.06 -4.38 -19.46
C ASP A 329 -7.94 -3.42 -18.27
N ALA A 330 -6.79 -3.40 -17.58
CA ALA A 330 -6.55 -2.50 -16.48
C ALA A 330 -6.53 -1.03 -16.92
N ILE A 331 -5.88 -0.70 -18.04
CA ILE A 331 -5.86 0.65 -18.59
C ILE A 331 -7.27 1.05 -19.02
N ALA A 332 -8.00 0.16 -19.69
CA ALA A 332 -9.39 0.42 -20.11
C ALA A 332 -10.31 0.67 -18.91
N ALA A 333 -10.21 -0.15 -17.86
CA ALA A 333 -10.97 0.02 -16.62
C ALA A 333 -10.62 1.33 -15.88
N THR A 334 -9.34 1.72 -15.88
CA THR A 334 -8.90 3.01 -15.32
C THR A 334 -9.50 4.16 -16.13
N THR A 335 -9.45 4.11 -17.46
CA THR A 335 -10.02 5.12 -18.34
C THR A 335 -11.54 5.22 -18.15
N GLN A 336 -12.23 4.10 -17.97
CA GLN A 336 -13.66 4.09 -17.65
C GLN A 336 -13.95 4.83 -16.32
N ALA A 337 -13.14 4.64 -15.28
CA ALA A 337 -13.31 5.38 -14.01
C ALA A 337 -13.08 6.88 -14.19
N ILE A 338 -12.13 7.28 -15.04
CA ILE A 338 -11.90 8.69 -15.39
C ILE A 338 -13.12 9.28 -16.10
N ASP A 339 -13.64 8.58 -17.09
CA ASP A 339 -14.77 9.02 -17.91
C ASP A 339 -16.07 9.14 -17.08
N LEU A 340 -16.35 8.17 -16.23
CA LEU A 340 -17.59 8.10 -15.47
C LEU A 340 -17.61 8.95 -14.21
N GLU A 341 -16.48 9.08 -13.52
CA GLU A 341 -16.40 9.69 -12.17
C GLU A 341 -15.47 10.92 -12.10
N GLY A 342 -14.70 11.21 -13.15
CA GLY A 342 -13.67 12.25 -13.10
C GLY A 342 -12.50 11.93 -12.15
N LEU A 343 -12.40 10.70 -11.67
CA LEU A 343 -11.28 10.23 -10.86
C LEU A 343 -10.10 9.89 -11.76
N PHE A 344 -8.87 10.26 -11.33
CA PHE A 344 -7.66 9.96 -12.10
C PHE A 344 -6.71 9.05 -11.30
N PRO A 345 -7.08 7.77 -11.10
CA PRO A 345 -6.26 6.82 -10.36
C PRO A 345 -5.11 6.29 -11.23
N CYS A 346 -4.09 5.70 -10.59
CA CYS A 346 -3.02 5.01 -11.32
C CYS A 346 -3.53 3.73 -12.01
N PRO A 347 -2.87 3.26 -13.09
CA PRO A 347 -3.30 2.09 -13.86
C PRO A 347 -3.42 0.80 -13.04
N GLU A 348 -2.65 0.67 -11.96
CA GLU A 348 -2.76 -0.46 -11.03
C GLU A 348 -4.16 -0.57 -10.39
N VAL A 349 -4.87 0.55 -10.22
CA VAL A 349 -6.25 0.55 -9.70
C VAL A 349 -7.21 -0.06 -10.73
N GLY A 350 -6.91 0.07 -12.01
CA GLY A 350 -7.66 -0.59 -13.08
C GLY A 350 -7.69 -2.12 -12.93
N THR A 351 -6.60 -2.72 -12.39
CA THR A 351 -6.65 -4.16 -12.08
C THR A 351 -7.73 -4.48 -11.05
N SER A 352 -7.95 -3.59 -10.07
CA SER A 352 -8.99 -3.78 -9.05
C SER A 352 -10.39 -3.52 -9.57
N ILE A 353 -10.58 -2.56 -10.46
CA ILE A 353 -11.87 -2.28 -11.12
C ILE A 353 -12.27 -3.49 -11.96
N GLU A 354 -11.38 -3.96 -12.82
CA GLU A 354 -11.63 -5.12 -13.66
C GLU A 354 -11.70 -6.42 -12.84
N GLY A 355 -10.88 -6.53 -11.80
CA GLY A 355 -10.95 -7.64 -10.86
C GLY A 355 -12.30 -7.74 -10.15
N LEU A 356 -12.89 -6.61 -9.74
CA LEU A 356 -14.25 -6.59 -9.19
C LEU A 356 -15.28 -7.05 -10.23
N ARG A 357 -15.18 -6.58 -11.48
CA ARG A 357 -16.05 -7.02 -12.59
C ARG A 357 -16.00 -8.55 -12.78
N LYS A 358 -14.79 -9.12 -12.79
CA LYS A 358 -14.59 -10.56 -12.91
C LYS A 358 -15.14 -11.32 -11.70
N ALA A 359 -14.93 -10.80 -10.47
CA ALA A 359 -15.45 -11.39 -9.24
C ALA A 359 -16.99 -11.42 -9.21
N LEU A 360 -17.65 -10.35 -9.66
CA LEU A 360 -19.11 -10.28 -9.80
C LEU A 360 -19.61 -11.29 -10.84
N ALA A 361 -18.99 -11.34 -12.02
CA ALA A 361 -19.36 -12.27 -13.09
C ALA A 361 -19.21 -13.73 -12.69
N GLN A 362 -18.28 -14.05 -11.80
CA GLN A 362 -18.03 -15.39 -11.29
C GLN A 362 -18.84 -15.73 -10.01
N GLY A 363 -19.66 -14.80 -9.52
CA GLY A 363 -20.45 -14.97 -8.30
C GLY A 363 -19.66 -15.01 -7.00
N MET A 364 -18.38 -14.60 -7.01
CA MET A 364 -17.56 -14.48 -5.81
C MET A 364 -17.98 -13.28 -4.95
N VAL A 365 -18.48 -12.25 -5.62
CA VAL A 365 -19.06 -11.04 -5.03
C VAL A 365 -20.46 -10.87 -5.60
N THR A 366 -21.40 -10.42 -4.77
CA THR A 366 -22.79 -10.17 -5.18
C THR A 366 -23.06 -8.66 -5.28
N SER A 367 -24.09 -8.27 -6.03
CA SER A 367 -24.40 -6.87 -6.29
C SER A 367 -24.88 -6.09 -5.06
N ASP A 368 -25.35 -6.77 -4.03
CA ASP A 368 -25.79 -6.20 -2.76
C ASP A 368 -24.65 -6.01 -1.74
N GLU A 369 -23.48 -6.61 -1.98
CA GLU A 369 -22.30 -6.41 -1.14
C GLU A 369 -21.68 -5.03 -1.34
N LYS A 370 -21.36 -4.35 -0.24
CA LYS A 370 -20.64 -3.08 -0.25
C LYS A 370 -19.17 -3.31 -0.57
N ALA A 371 -18.77 -2.98 -1.79
CA ALA A 371 -17.38 -3.10 -2.24
C ALA A 371 -16.59 -1.80 -2.04
N LEU A 372 -15.35 -1.92 -1.55
CA LEU A 372 -14.39 -0.83 -1.45
C LEU A 372 -13.15 -1.19 -2.28
N ILE A 373 -12.85 -0.37 -3.30
CA ILE A 373 -11.61 -0.46 -4.06
C ILE A 373 -10.55 0.45 -3.41
N MET A 374 -9.35 -0.09 -3.23
CA MET A 374 -8.19 0.70 -2.82
C MET A 374 -7.53 1.35 -4.02
N SER A 375 -7.70 2.68 -4.18
CA SER A 375 -6.97 3.48 -5.16
C SER A 375 -5.60 3.84 -4.59
N THR A 376 -4.60 3.00 -4.87
CA THR A 376 -3.28 3.04 -4.21
C THR A 376 -2.40 4.21 -4.64
N GLY A 377 -2.75 4.93 -5.70
CA GLY A 377 -2.00 6.10 -6.15
C GLY A 377 -2.71 6.92 -7.22
N SER A 378 -2.20 8.12 -7.44
CA SER A 378 -2.65 9.06 -8.46
C SER A 378 -2.14 8.68 -9.85
N GLY A 379 -2.99 8.79 -10.87
CA GLY A 379 -2.61 8.65 -12.28
C GLY A 379 -1.60 9.69 -12.75
N LEU A 380 -1.51 10.83 -12.06
CA LEU A 380 -0.51 11.86 -12.35
C LEU A 380 0.94 11.34 -12.20
N LYS A 381 1.15 10.29 -11.43
CA LYS A 381 2.46 9.63 -11.33
C LYS A 381 2.76 8.68 -12.47
N SER A 382 1.74 8.27 -13.20
CA SER A 382 1.79 7.21 -14.22
C SER A 382 1.39 7.70 -15.61
N VAL A 383 1.40 9.00 -15.85
CA VAL A 383 1.02 9.60 -17.14
C VAL A 383 1.64 8.88 -18.36
N PRO A 384 2.92 8.50 -18.36
CA PRO A 384 3.52 7.80 -19.49
C PRO A 384 2.95 6.41 -19.78
N VAL A 385 2.20 5.82 -18.84
CA VAL A 385 1.57 4.50 -18.99
C VAL A 385 0.23 4.58 -19.74
N PHE A 386 -0.42 5.76 -19.71
CA PHE A 386 -1.67 5.97 -20.41
C PHE A 386 -1.46 6.18 -21.91
N PRO A 387 -2.43 5.79 -22.76
CA PRO A 387 -2.41 6.12 -24.18
C PRO A 387 -2.31 7.64 -24.38
N THR A 388 -1.62 8.06 -25.43
CA THR A 388 -1.57 9.48 -25.81
C THR A 388 -2.99 10.01 -26.03
N PRO A 389 -3.41 11.06 -25.31
CA PRO A 389 -4.77 11.58 -25.46
C PRO A 389 -4.95 12.22 -26.84
N LYS A 390 -6.14 12.07 -27.39
CA LYS A 390 -6.54 12.78 -28.60
C LYS A 390 -7.02 14.17 -28.21
N PHE A 391 -6.52 15.19 -28.89
CA PHE A 391 -6.93 16.58 -28.68
C PHE A 391 -6.98 17.34 -29.99
N ARG A 392 -7.76 18.38 -30.01
CA ARG A 392 -7.87 19.32 -31.11
C ARG A 392 -7.01 20.54 -30.84
N THR A 393 -6.29 21.01 -31.83
CA THR A 393 -5.58 22.29 -31.79
C THR A 393 -6.32 23.30 -32.68
N VAL A 394 -6.35 24.56 -32.23
CA VAL A 394 -6.83 25.68 -33.03
C VAL A 394 -5.75 26.75 -33.05
N GLU A 395 -5.62 27.44 -34.18
CA GLU A 395 -4.72 28.59 -34.28
C GLU A 395 -5.19 29.75 -33.39
N ALA A 396 -4.29 30.63 -32.98
CA ALA A 396 -4.66 31.82 -32.24
C ALA A 396 -5.65 32.69 -33.03
N GLY A 397 -6.81 32.96 -32.43
CA GLY A 397 -7.93 33.65 -33.11
C GLY A 397 -8.89 32.77 -33.91
N GLY A 398 -8.62 31.45 -33.96
CA GLY A 398 -9.52 30.48 -34.57
C GLY A 398 -10.80 30.22 -33.78
N SER A 399 -11.79 29.56 -34.41
CA SER A 399 -13.07 29.22 -33.79
C SER A 399 -12.92 28.03 -32.83
N LEU A 400 -13.57 28.11 -31.65
CA LEU A 400 -13.72 27.00 -30.69
C LEU A 400 -14.91 26.09 -31.04
N SER A 401 -15.67 26.44 -32.07
CA SER A 401 -16.80 25.60 -32.57
C SER A 401 -16.30 24.21 -33.00
N PRO A 402 -17.12 23.13 -32.82
CA PRO A 402 -16.77 21.79 -33.25
C PRO A 402 -16.38 21.69 -34.72
#